data_8df73cdff02a8f7420ba269787ccfd4b
#
_entry.id   8df73cdff02a8f7420ba269787ccfd4b
#
_cell.length_a   1.000
_cell.length_b   1.000
_cell.length_c   1.000
_cell.angle_alpha   90.00
_cell.angle_beta   90.00
_cell.angle_gamma   90.00
#
_symmetry.space_group_name_H-M   'P 1'
#
loop_
_entity.id
_entity.type
_entity.pdbx_description
1 polymer ?
#
loop_
_entity_poly.entity_id
_entity_poly.type
_entity_poly.pdbx_seq_one_letter_code
_entity_poly.pdbx_strand_id
1 'polypeptide(L)'
;MKSLNRRVAILGAATVLLLCHCVAFSQEASSRTEEIEWTWEVRPAHADAKLPNVLLLGDSITRAYFPEVGRQLAGVANVYLMASSTSVGDPRLARQIEEFSSAEGVTFSVVHFNNGMHGWAYSEREYREAFAAFLVEIRTIAPKAALIWATTTPVKKDTEKDAPAPGPTNARVEARNAIAAELVKPAGIAIDDQHGLMLKHTELHQDNVHFSEEGAAIEGKQAAELIRERLGRPAK
;
A
#
# COMPACT_ATOMS: atom_id res chain seq x y z
N MET A 1 -72.06 47.52 -36.38
CA MET A 1 -70.74 47.84 -35.82
C MET A 1 -70.15 46.52 -35.28
N LYS A 2 -69.18 45.96 -36.01
CA LYS A 2 -68.65 44.62 -35.75
C LYS A 2 -67.28 44.74 -35.02
N SER A 3 -67.16 44.21 -33.81
CA SER A 3 -65.90 44.13 -33.05
C SER A 3 -65.09 42.94 -33.50
N LEU A 4 -63.82 43.16 -33.83
CA LEU A 4 -62.87 42.16 -34.33
C LEU A 4 -62.00 41.68 -33.15
N ASN A 5 -62.26 40.48 -32.71
CA ASN A 5 -61.42 39.83 -31.69
C ASN A 5 -60.14 39.24 -32.33
N ARG A 6 -58.98 39.82 -32.02
CA ARG A 6 -57.67 39.24 -32.33
C ARG A 6 -57.24 38.28 -31.22
N ARG A 7 -57.17 36.99 -31.55
CA ARG A 7 -56.54 35.99 -30.70
C ARG A 7 -55.06 36.00 -31.02
N VAL A 8 -54.26 36.32 -30.02
CA VAL A 8 -52.79 36.17 -30.06
C VAL A 8 -52.45 34.72 -29.61
N ALA A 9 -51.89 33.98 -30.55
CA ALA A 9 -51.34 32.64 -30.21
C ALA A 9 -49.86 32.77 -29.70
N ILE A 10 -49.64 32.43 -28.48
CA ILE A 10 -48.29 32.34 -27.90
C ILE A 10 -47.73 30.95 -28.19
N LEU A 11 -46.77 30.84 -29.11
CA LEU A 11 -45.99 29.63 -29.28
C LEU A 11 -44.94 29.57 -28.17
N GLY A 12 -45.13 28.68 -27.24
CA GLY A 12 -44.12 28.31 -26.25
C GLY A 12 -43.11 27.37 -26.88
N ALA A 13 -41.89 27.83 -27.11
CA ALA A 13 -40.75 26.95 -27.46
C ALA A 13 -40.25 26.27 -26.22
N ALA A 14 -40.51 24.96 -26.07
CA ALA A 14 -39.93 24.13 -25.04
C ALA A 14 -38.52 23.74 -25.48
N THR A 15 -37.51 24.38 -24.88
CA THR A 15 -36.10 23.98 -25.05
C THR A 15 -35.83 22.77 -24.15
N VAL A 16 -35.74 21.58 -24.74
CA VAL A 16 -35.30 20.37 -24.04
C VAL A 16 -33.79 20.41 -23.94
N LEU A 17 -33.25 20.73 -22.74
CA LEU A 17 -31.86 20.56 -22.42
C LEU A 17 -31.59 19.05 -22.24
N LEU A 18 -30.97 18.39 -23.22
CA LEU A 18 -30.35 17.08 -23.07
C LEU A 18 -29.08 17.25 -22.21
N LEU A 19 -29.18 16.96 -20.94
CA LEU A 19 -28.02 16.74 -20.06
C LEU A 19 -27.36 15.40 -20.47
N CYS A 20 -26.35 15.47 -21.34
CA CYS A 20 -25.43 14.36 -21.55
C CYS A 20 -24.67 14.14 -20.26
N HIS A 21 -25.10 13.19 -19.43
CA HIS A 21 -24.29 12.62 -18.38
C HIS A 21 -23.20 11.79 -19.06
N CYS A 22 -22.01 12.38 -19.20
CA CYS A 22 -20.80 11.59 -19.47
C CYS A 22 -20.55 10.73 -18.23
N VAL A 23 -21.07 9.49 -18.25
CA VAL A 23 -20.60 8.45 -17.35
C VAL A 23 -19.17 8.17 -17.79
N ALA A 24 -18.21 8.77 -17.10
CA ALA A 24 -16.82 8.36 -17.20
C ALA A 24 -16.79 6.90 -16.70
N PHE A 25 -16.76 5.95 -17.62
CA PHE A 25 -16.37 4.59 -17.30
C PHE A 25 -14.92 4.69 -16.81
N SER A 26 -14.72 4.71 -15.51
CA SER A 26 -13.45 4.40 -14.92
C SER A 26 -13.12 2.97 -15.39
N GLN A 27 -12.18 2.86 -16.30
CA GLN A 27 -11.69 1.57 -16.75
C GLN A 27 -11.07 0.95 -15.49
N GLU A 28 -11.73 -0.07 -14.92
CA GLU A 28 -11.17 -0.80 -13.79
C GLU A 28 -9.76 -1.24 -14.18
N ALA A 29 -8.79 -0.93 -13.32
CA ALA A 29 -7.42 -1.32 -13.54
C ALA A 29 -7.39 -2.85 -13.73
N SER A 30 -6.89 -3.29 -14.88
CA SER A 30 -6.80 -4.73 -15.16
C SER A 30 -5.72 -5.36 -14.28
N SER A 31 -6.05 -6.47 -13.65
CA SER A 31 -5.07 -7.29 -12.92
C SER A 31 -3.96 -7.75 -13.86
N ARG A 32 -2.70 -7.56 -13.44
CA ARG A 32 -1.50 -8.08 -14.12
C ARG A 32 -0.76 -8.95 -13.12
N THR A 33 -1.20 -10.21 -13.08
CA THR A 33 -0.66 -11.20 -12.15
C THR A 33 0.78 -11.57 -12.52
N GLU A 34 1.54 -11.92 -11.51
CA GLU A 34 2.83 -12.60 -11.68
C GLU A 34 2.61 -14.11 -11.92
N GLU A 35 3.64 -14.85 -12.31
CA GLU A 35 3.53 -16.30 -12.54
C GLU A 35 3.10 -17.06 -11.27
N ILE A 36 3.57 -16.61 -10.10
CA ILE A 36 3.24 -17.18 -8.80
C ILE A 36 2.65 -16.09 -7.91
N GLU A 37 1.40 -16.29 -7.52
CA GLU A 37 0.69 -15.40 -6.60
C GLU A 37 0.45 -16.11 -5.27
N TRP A 38 0.66 -15.39 -4.20
CA TRP A 38 0.51 -15.90 -2.84
C TRP A 38 0.06 -14.80 -1.88
N THR A 39 -0.61 -15.22 -0.79
CA THR A 39 -0.92 -14.39 0.38
C THR A 39 -0.48 -15.14 1.62
N TRP A 40 0.11 -14.44 2.57
CA TRP A 40 0.61 -14.99 3.83
C TRP A 40 0.11 -14.15 4.99
N GLU A 41 -0.63 -14.79 5.89
CA GLU A 41 -1.23 -14.13 7.03
C GLU A 41 -0.73 -14.75 8.33
N VAL A 42 -0.36 -13.92 9.30
CA VAL A 42 0.06 -14.37 10.63
C VAL A 42 -0.63 -13.54 11.69
N ARG A 43 -1.11 -14.24 12.71
CA ARG A 43 -1.79 -13.70 13.89
C ARG A 43 -1.00 -14.05 15.14
N PRO A 44 -1.05 -13.25 16.22
CA PRO A 44 -0.55 -13.67 17.50
C PRO A 44 -1.25 -14.96 17.95
N ALA A 45 -0.49 -15.99 18.35
CA ALA A 45 -1.08 -17.23 18.87
C ALA A 45 -1.97 -16.97 20.10
N HIS A 46 -1.59 -15.99 20.92
CA HIS A 46 -2.31 -15.54 22.10
C HIS A 46 -2.26 -14.00 22.16
N ALA A 47 -3.25 -13.35 21.58
CA ALA A 47 -3.37 -11.89 21.67
C ALA A 47 -3.70 -11.45 23.10
N ASP A 48 -2.93 -10.52 23.64
CA ASP A 48 -3.23 -9.88 24.92
C ASP A 48 -4.14 -8.66 24.68
N ALA A 49 -5.35 -8.71 25.17
CA ALA A 49 -6.34 -7.63 25.01
C ALA A 49 -5.90 -6.28 25.64
N LYS A 50 -4.85 -6.27 26.47
CA LYS A 50 -4.29 -5.05 27.07
C LYS A 50 -3.25 -4.38 26.20
N LEU A 51 -2.72 -5.09 25.20
CA LEU A 51 -1.69 -4.57 24.30
C LEU A 51 -2.31 -3.99 23.02
N PRO A 52 -1.71 -2.92 22.46
CA PRO A 52 -2.12 -2.40 21.16
C PRO A 52 -1.83 -3.43 20.06
N ASN A 53 -2.65 -3.40 18.99
CA ASN A 53 -2.41 -4.22 17.81
C ASN A 53 -1.62 -3.44 16.77
N VAL A 54 -0.66 -4.09 16.16
CA VAL A 54 0.21 -3.58 15.10
C VAL A 54 0.06 -4.47 13.87
N LEU A 55 -0.17 -3.88 12.71
CA LEU A 55 -0.19 -4.58 11.44
C LEU A 55 1.10 -4.30 10.66
N LEU A 56 1.78 -5.35 10.22
CA LEU A 56 2.75 -5.30 9.14
C LEU A 56 2.04 -5.70 7.86
N LEU A 57 2.03 -4.82 6.87
CA LEU A 57 1.39 -5.02 5.57
C LEU A 57 2.44 -4.87 4.48
N GLY A 58 2.67 -5.91 3.67
CA GLY A 58 3.70 -5.84 2.64
C GLY A 58 3.83 -7.10 1.78
N ASP A 59 5.05 -7.45 1.48
CA ASP A 59 5.42 -8.56 0.61
C ASP A 59 6.37 -9.55 1.30
N SER A 60 7.15 -10.31 0.52
CA SER A 60 8.11 -11.28 1.03
C SER A 60 9.21 -10.67 1.89
N ILE A 61 9.59 -9.42 1.64
CA ILE A 61 10.60 -8.71 2.44
C ILE A 61 10.01 -8.42 3.82
N THR A 62 8.78 -7.89 3.88
CA THR A 62 8.06 -7.68 5.13
C THR A 62 7.88 -8.99 5.90
N ARG A 63 7.55 -10.07 5.20
CA ARG A 63 7.46 -11.41 5.80
C ARG A 63 8.78 -11.88 6.37
N ALA A 64 9.90 -11.58 5.71
CA ALA A 64 11.22 -12.01 6.16
C ALA A 64 11.62 -11.33 7.50
N TYR A 65 11.36 -10.04 7.67
CA TYR A 65 11.71 -9.34 8.92
C TYR A 65 10.62 -9.39 10.01
N PHE A 66 9.40 -9.87 9.70
CA PHE A 66 8.31 -9.99 10.67
C PHE A 66 8.69 -10.74 11.96
N PRO A 67 9.42 -11.90 11.93
CA PRO A 67 9.80 -12.59 13.16
C PRO A 67 10.61 -11.73 14.12
N GLU A 68 11.52 -10.91 13.60
CA GLU A 68 12.34 -10.01 14.41
C GLU A 68 11.47 -8.88 15.01
N VAL A 69 10.54 -8.30 14.25
CA VAL A 69 9.59 -7.31 14.77
C VAL A 69 8.76 -7.90 15.91
N GLY A 70 8.26 -9.14 15.73
CA GLY A 70 7.51 -9.85 16.77
C GLY A 70 8.33 -10.08 18.04
N ARG A 71 9.61 -10.46 17.89
CA ARG A 71 10.54 -10.64 18.98
C ARG A 71 10.83 -9.34 19.74
N GLN A 72 11.07 -8.25 19.01
CA GLN A 72 11.34 -6.92 19.57
C GLN A 72 10.13 -6.32 20.29
N LEU A 73 8.91 -6.58 19.79
CA LEU A 73 7.67 -6.04 20.36
C LEU A 73 6.99 -7.01 21.34
N ALA A 74 7.63 -8.10 21.72
CA ALA A 74 7.10 -9.04 22.70
C ALA A 74 6.74 -8.32 24.02
N GLY A 75 5.50 -8.49 24.50
CA GLY A 75 4.99 -7.80 25.68
C GLY A 75 4.72 -6.29 25.47
N VAL A 76 4.91 -5.75 24.28
CA VAL A 76 4.65 -4.34 23.93
C VAL A 76 3.43 -4.20 23.02
N ALA A 77 3.26 -5.11 22.06
CA ALA A 77 2.15 -5.10 21.10
C ALA A 77 1.81 -6.52 20.63
N ASN A 78 0.57 -6.71 20.20
CA ASN A 78 0.17 -7.85 19.38
C ASN A 78 0.54 -7.54 17.93
N VAL A 79 1.37 -8.37 17.31
CA VAL A 79 1.88 -8.11 15.95
C VAL A 79 1.22 -9.06 14.96
N TYR A 80 0.57 -8.47 13.95
CA TYR A 80 -0.11 -9.13 12.85
C TYR A 80 0.68 -8.92 11.57
N LEU A 81 0.61 -9.88 10.65
CA LEU A 81 1.19 -9.78 9.31
C LEU A 81 0.14 -10.13 8.27
N MET A 82 0.05 -9.29 7.24
CA MET A 82 -0.50 -9.65 5.94
C MET A 82 0.54 -9.34 4.88
N ALA A 83 1.06 -10.38 4.23
CA ALA A 83 2.02 -10.25 3.14
C ALA A 83 1.45 -10.89 1.87
N SER A 84 1.66 -10.24 0.71
CA SER A 84 1.14 -10.71 -0.58
C SER A 84 2.10 -10.38 -1.71
N SER A 85 2.14 -11.26 -2.73
CA SER A 85 2.75 -10.95 -4.03
C SER A 85 1.90 -10.01 -4.88
N THR A 86 0.64 -9.81 -4.51
CA THR A 86 -0.27 -8.90 -5.22
C THR A 86 0.23 -7.47 -5.10
N SER A 87 0.57 -6.85 -6.24
CA SER A 87 1.11 -5.50 -6.25
C SER A 87 0.04 -4.44 -6.00
N VAL A 88 0.48 -3.25 -5.58
CA VAL A 88 -0.40 -2.09 -5.39
C VAL A 88 -1.19 -1.71 -6.65
N GLY A 89 -0.67 -2.03 -7.84
CA GLY A 89 -1.34 -1.80 -9.11
C GLY A 89 -2.49 -2.77 -9.42
N ASP A 90 -2.60 -3.86 -8.67
CA ASP A 90 -3.63 -4.89 -8.86
C ASP A 90 -4.84 -4.63 -7.94
N PRO A 91 -6.06 -4.49 -8.48
CA PRO A 91 -7.26 -4.21 -7.67
C PRO A 91 -7.61 -5.33 -6.68
N ARG A 92 -7.01 -6.51 -6.80
CA ARG A 92 -7.20 -7.61 -5.83
C ARG A 92 -6.60 -7.28 -4.46
N LEU A 93 -5.54 -6.47 -4.41
CA LEU A 93 -4.86 -6.15 -3.14
C LEU A 93 -5.81 -5.49 -2.14
N ALA A 94 -6.62 -4.53 -2.57
CA ALA A 94 -7.60 -3.87 -1.70
C ALA A 94 -8.57 -4.87 -1.07
N ARG A 95 -9.11 -5.81 -1.87
CA ARG A 95 -9.99 -6.87 -1.36
C ARG A 95 -9.30 -7.81 -0.37
N GLN A 96 -8.05 -8.18 -0.63
CA GLN A 96 -7.28 -9.02 0.30
C GLN A 96 -7.06 -8.32 1.65
N ILE A 97 -6.77 -7.03 1.64
CA ILE A 97 -6.60 -6.23 2.85
C ILE A 97 -7.92 -6.10 3.63
N GLU A 98 -9.02 -5.85 2.93
CA GLU A 98 -10.36 -5.76 3.53
C GLU A 98 -10.78 -7.10 4.14
N GLU A 99 -10.60 -8.21 3.42
CA GLU A 99 -10.89 -9.56 3.92
C GLU A 99 -10.09 -9.88 5.19
N PHE A 100 -8.76 -9.64 5.15
CA PHE A 100 -7.91 -9.84 6.31
C PHE A 100 -8.36 -8.99 7.50
N SER A 101 -8.55 -7.69 7.30
CA SER A 101 -8.96 -6.78 8.37
C SER A 101 -10.30 -7.17 8.99
N SER A 102 -11.27 -7.57 8.14
CA SER A 102 -12.59 -8.02 8.58
C SER A 102 -12.52 -9.34 9.36
N ALA A 103 -11.68 -10.27 8.91
CA ALA A 103 -11.50 -11.57 9.58
C ALA A 103 -10.85 -11.41 10.96
N GLU A 104 -9.91 -10.47 11.10
CA GLU A 104 -9.27 -10.20 12.39
C GLU A 104 -10.20 -9.49 13.38
N GLY A 105 -11.05 -8.58 12.90
CA GLY A 105 -12.02 -7.85 13.73
C GLY A 105 -11.39 -7.00 14.84
N VAL A 106 -10.11 -6.61 14.68
CA VAL A 106 -9.35 -5.82 15.66
C VAL A 106 -9.09 -4.41 15.17
N THR A 107 -8.86 -3.49 16.08
CA THR A 107 -8.41 -2.14 15.73
C THR A 107 -6.90 -2.08 15.80
N PHE A 108 -6.26 -1.61 14.72
CA PHE A 108 -4.81 -1.40 14.67
C PHE A 108 -4.44 -0.01 15.19
N SER A 109 -3.44 0.04 16.06
CA SER A 109 -2.83 1.28 16.58
C SER A 109 -1.71 1.81 15.69
N VAL A 110 -1.00 0.89 15.02
CA VAL A 110 0.06 1.21 14.06
C VAL A 110 -0.11 0.28 12.85
N VAL A 111 0.05 0.84 11.65
CA VAL A 111 0.24 0.06 10.41
C VAL A 111 1.60 0.43 9.83
N HIS A 112 2.50 -0.54 9.77
CA HIS A 112 3.78 -0.45 9.08
C HIS A 112 3.63 -1.14 7.73
N PHE A 113 3.87 -0.44 6.63
CA PHE A 113 3.51 -0.95 5.31
C PHE A 113 4.53 -0.64 4.22
N ASN A 114 4.62 -1.54 3.25
CA ASN A 114 5.29 -1.39 1.96
C ASN A 114 4.52 -2.17 0.89
N ASN A 115 4.61 -1.77 -0.35
CA ASN A 115 4.28 -2.56 -1.54
C ASN A 115 4.97 -1.93 -2.75
N GLY A 116 6.23 -2.30 -3.01
CA GLY A 116 7.04 -1.70 -4.07
C GLY A 116 7.85 -2.70 -4.88
N MET A 117 8.02 -3.94 -4.38
CA MET A 117 8.87 -4.95 -5.03
C MET A 117 8.13 -5.80 -6.06
N HIS A 118 6.80 -5.76 -6.09
CA HIS A 118 5.96 -6.48 -7.05
C HIS A 118 5.33 -5.60 -8.13
N GLY A 119 4.74 -6.22 -9.17
CA GLY A 119 3.99 -5.52 -10.21
C GLY A 119 4.88 -4.71 -11.16
N TRP A 120 5.99 -5.27 -11.60
CA TRP A 120 6.89 -4.60 -12.54
C TRP A 120 6.31 -4.42 -13.95
N ALA A 121 5.18 -5.05 -14.24
CA ALA A 121 4.39 -4.82 -15.45
C ALA A 121 3.60 -3.50 -15.43
N TYR A 122 3.43 -2.85 -14.26
CA TYR A 122 2.85 -1.52 -14.14
C TYR A 122 3.92 -0.45 -14.28
N SER A 123 3.59 0.62 -15.01
CA SER A 123 4.45 1.81 -15.14
C SER A 123 4.50 2.59 -13.81
N GLU A 124 5.48 3.47 -13.68
CA GLU A 124 5.62 4.35 -12.52
C GLU A 124 4.43 5.32 -12.39
N ARG A 125 3.76 5.70 -13.50
CA ARG A 125 2.53 6.49 -13.46
C ARG A 125 1.37 5.69 -12.87
N GLU A 126 1.17 4.44 -13.33
CA GLU A 126 0.16 3.54 -12.76
C GLU A 126 0.45 3.24 -11.30
N TYR A 127 1.72 3.05 -10.92
CA TYR A 127 2.13 2.88 -9.53
C TYR A 127 1.74 4.09 -8.67
N ARG A 128 1.96 5.31 -9.14
CA ARG A 128 1.57 6.54 -8.43
C ARG A 128 0.07 6.60 -8.14
N GLU A 129 -0.75 6.34 -9.16
CA GLU A 129 -2.20 6.36 -9.05
C GLU A 129 -2.69 5.29 -8.07
N ALA A 130 -2.15 4.07 -8.19
CA ALA A 130 -2.49 2.94 -7.36
C ALA A 130 -2.00 3.09 -5.91
N PHE A 131 -0.80 3.64 -5.69
CA PHE A 131 -0.27 3.87 -4.35
C PHE A 131 -1.08 4.94 -3.59
N ALA A 132 -1.60 5.94 -4.29
CA ALA A 132 -2.53 6.90 -3.69
C ALA A 132 -3.83 6.21 -3.22
N ALA A 133 -4.38 5.30 -4.03
CA ALA A 133 -5.56 4.50 -3.65
C ALA A 133 -5.25 3.54 -2.48
N PHE A 134 -4.07 2.94 -2.47
CA PHE A 134 -3.60 2.07 -1.39
C PHE A 134 -3.52 2.81 -0.04
N LEU A 135 -3.08 4.07 -0.03
CA LEU A 135 -3.10 4.88 1.19
C LEU A 135 -4.53 5.13 1.71
N VAL A 136 -5.49 5.31 0.81
CA VAL A 136 -6.91 5.45 1.17
C VAL A 136 -7.42 4.14 1.78
N GLU A 137 -7.09 3.00 1.19
CA GLU A 137 -7.48 1.68 1.68
C GLU A 137 -6.94 1.43 3.10
N ILE A 138 -5.64 1.68 3.34
CA ILE A 138 -5.04 1.54 4.67
C ILE A 138 -5.78 2.44 5.69
N ARG A 139 -6.14 3.66 5.30
CA ARG A 139 -6.92 4.56 6.18
C ARG A 139 -8.34 4.07 6.42
N THR A 140 -8.94 3.37 5.48
CA THR A 140 -10.28 2.79 5.62
C THR A 140 -10.27 1.68 6.67
N ILE A 141 -9.33 0.76 6.61
CA ILE A 141 -9.24 -0.35 7.57
C ILE A 141 -8.66 0.07 8.93
N ALA A 142 -7.86 1.12 8.97
CA ALA A 142 -7.17 1.59 10.18
C ALA A 142 -7.23 3.13 10.33
N PRO A 143 -8.44 3.73 10.51
CA PRO A 143 -8.65 5.18 10.43
C PRO A 143 -7.89 5.98 11.49
N LYS A 144 -7.58 5.38 12.63
CA LYS A 144 -6.91 6.03 13.77
C LYS A 144 -5.46 5.57 13.95
N ALA A 145 -4.98 4.64 13.13
CA ALA A 145 -3.63 4.12 13.25
C ALA A 145 -2.56 5.16 12.92
N ALA A 146 -1.46 5.13 13.64
CA ALA A 146 -0.24 5.75 13.17
C ALA A 146 0.30 4.95 11.98
N LEU A 147 0.60 5.63 10.86
CA LEU A 147 1.11 4.98 9.66
C LEU A 147 2.62 5.17 9.56
N ILE A 148 3.31 4.09 9.16
CA ILE A 148 4.74 4.07 8.85
C ILE A 148 4.89 3.40 7.49
N TRP A 149 5.42 4.13 6.52
CA TRP A 149 5.75 3.58 5.22
C TRP A 149 7.23 3.17 5.17
N ALA A 150 7.50 1.92 4.84
CA ALA A 150 8.86 1.44 4.61
C ALA A 150 9.25 1.63 3.14
N THR A 151 10.42 2.18 2.88
CA THR A 151 10.96 2.27 1.52
C THR A 151 11.32 0.88 1.02
N THR A 152 11.08 0.62 -0.27
CA THR A 152 11.46 -0.64 -0.92
C THR A 152 12.98 -0.76 -0.97
N THR A 153 13.50 -1.89 -0.55
CA THR A 153 14.94 -2.19 -0.45
C THR A 153 15.61 -2.28 -1.82
N PRO A 154 16.94 -2.08 -1.92
CA PRO A 154 17.64 -2.25 -3.18
C PRO A 154 17.66 -3.71 -3.62
N VAL A 155 17.79 -3.95 -4.93
CA VAL A 155 18.07 -5.27 -5.47
C VAL A 155 19.58 -5.48 -5.67
N LYS A 156 20.03 -6.72 -5.54
CA LYS A 156 21.44 -7.09 -5.71
C LYS A 156 21.95 -6.81 -7.13
N LYS A 157 21.10 -7.09 -8.11
CA LYS A 157 21.40 -6.93 -9.53
C LYS A 157 20.11 -6.51 -10.26
N ASP A 158 20.24 -5.57 -11.17
CA ASP A 158 19.15 -5.17 -12.05
C ASP A 158 18.70 -6.34 -12.94
N THR A 159 17.40 -6.45 -13.16
CA THR A 159 16.85 -7.36 -14.17
C THR A 159 17.37 -6.97 -15.55
N GLU A 160 17.80 -7.96 -16.32
CA GLU A 160 18.34 -7.74 -17.65
C GLU A 160 17.28 -7.12 -18.58
N LYS A 161 17.72 -6.19 -19.44
CA LYS A 161 16.82 -5.44 -20.33
C LYS A 161 15.99 -6.34 -21.25
N ASP A 162 16.57 -7.47 -21.65
CA ASP A 162 15.95 -8.44 -22.58
C ASP A 162 15.33 -9.64 -21.85
N ALA A 163 15.08 -9.50 -20.52
CA ALA A 163 14.40 -10.55 -19.76
C ALA A 163 12.99 -10.83 -20.32
N PRO A 164 12.52 -12.09 -20.27
CA PRO A 164 11.20 -12.47 -20.78
C PRO A 164 10.04 -11.73 -20.12
N ALA A 165 10.23 -11.30 -18.87
CA ALA A 165 9.24 -10.54 -18.12
C ALA A 165 9.87 -9.31 -17.47
N PRO A 166 9.11 -8.22 -17.29
CA PRO A 166 9.59 -7.05 -16.55
C PRO A 166 9.97 -7.44 -15.11
N GLY A 167 11.09 -6.92 -14.64
CA GLY A 167 11.58 -7.18 -13.29
C GLY A 167 12.13 -5.92 -12.63
N PRO A 168 12.60 -6.05 -11.38
CA PRO A 168 13.15 -4.93 -10.64
C PRO A 168 14.49 -4.46 -11.22
N THR A 169 14.67 -3.16 -11.20
CA THR A 169 15.97 -2.50 -11.33
C THR A 169 16.10 -1.47 -10.22
N ASN A 170 17.33 -1.19 -9.75
CA ASN A 170 17.53 -0.19 -8.70
C ASN A 170 16.97 1.18 -9.12
N ALA A 171 17.11 1.58 -10.37
CA ALA A 171 16.55 2.82 -10.90
C ALA A 171 15.00 2.87 -10.75
N ARG A 172 14.29 1.75 -11.00
CA ARG A 172 12.84 1.68 -10.83
C ARG A 172 12.43 1.61 -9.36
N VAL A 173 13.20 0.91 -8.52
CA VAL A 173 12.99 0.90 -7.07
C VAL A 173 13.10 2.33 -6.51
N GLU A 174 14.15 3.07 -6.86
CA GLU A 174 14.34 4.45 -6.44
C GLU A 174 13.23 5.37 -6.95
N ALA A 175 12.80 5.21 -8.22
CA ALA A 175 11.70 5.98 -8.80
C ALA A 175 10.37 5.74 -8.04
N ARG A 176 10.04 4.48 -7.70
CA ARG A 176 8.86 4.14 -6.90
C ARG A 176 8.96 4.65 -5.47
N ASN A 177 10.13 4.56 -4.85
CA ASN A 177 10.37 5.14 -3.53
C ASN A 177 10.19 6.67 -3.55
N ALA A 178 10.69 7.36 -4.58
CA ALA A 178 10.49 8.80 -4.73
C ALA A 178 9.00 9.16 -4.89
N ILE A 179 8.27 8.42 -5.74
CA ILE A 179 6.83 8.60 -5.94
C ILE A 179 6.05 8.42 -4.64
N ALA A 180 6.31 7.33 -3.91
CA ALA A 180 5.64 7.07 -2.63
C ALA A 180 5.98 8.14 -1.60
N ALA A 181 7.24 8.59 -1.52
CA ALA A 181 7.66 9.65 -0.62
C ALA A 181 6.93 10.98 -0.86
N GLU A 182 6.66 11.34 -2.14
CA GLU A 182 5.87 12.52 -2.49
C GLU A 182 4.42 12.45 -1.99
N LEU A 183 3.87 11.25 -1.84
CA LEU A 183 2.50 11.02 -1.36
C LEU A 183 2.41 10.92 0.17
N VAL A 184 3.39 10.26 0.81
CA VAL A 184 3.34 10.02 2.26
C VAL A 184 3.79 11.23 3.09
N LYS A 185 4.76 12.02 2.60
CA LYS A 185 5.26 13.21 3.34
C LYS A 185 4.17 14.23 3.63
N PRO A 186 3.38 14.69 2.65
CA PRO A 186 2.30 15.65 2.91
C PRO A 186 1.20 15.09 3.81
N ALA A 187 1.00 13.76 3.80
CA ALA A 187 0.04 13.06 4.65
C ALA A 187 0.52 12.87 6.11
N GLY A 188 1.74 13.33 6.44
CA GLY A 188 2.32 13.20 7.78
C GLY A 188 2.62 11.75 8.18
N ILE A 189 2.75 10.85 7.21
CA ILE A 189 3.10 9.44 7.42
C ILE A 189 4.60 9.35 7.70
N ALA A 190 4.99 8.58 8.72
CA ALA A 190 6.39 8.35 9.03
C ALA A 190 7.06 7.51 7.93
N ILE A 191 8.34 7.73 7.73
CA ILE A 191 9.14 6.97 6.77
C ILE A 191 10.13 6.10 7.53
N ASP A 192 10.09 4.80 7.24
CA ASP A 192 11.10 3.82 7.59
C ASP A 192 12.03 3.64 6.38
N ASP A 193 13.24 4.21 6.44
CA ASP A 193 14.18 4.17 5.32
C ASP A 193 14.94 2.84 5.26
N GLN A 194 14.21 1.76 4.93
CA GLN A 194 14.78 0.43 4.73
C GLN A 194 15.74 0.41 3.52
N HIS A 195 15.46 1.20 2.48
CA HIS A 195 16.34 1.30 1.32
C HIS A 195 17.72 1.84 1.72
N GLY A 196 17.76 2.99 2.39
CA GLY A 196 19.01 3.59 2.84
C GLY A 196 19.75 2.75 3.88
N LEU A 197 19.01 1.99 4.71
CA LEU A 197 19.58 1.02 5.63
C LEU A 197 20.28 -0.12 4.87
N MET A 198 19.59 -0.77 3.94
CA MET A 198 20.09 -1.99 3.30
C MET A 198 21.11 -1.72 2.18
N LEU A 199 21.21 -0.48 1.67
CA LEU A 199 22.36 -0.08 0.85
C LEU A 199 23.71 -0.20 1.57
N LYS A 200 23.73 -0.20 2.90
CA LYS A 200 24.93 -0.38 3.73
C LYS A 200 25.27 -1.85 4.02
N HIS A 201 24.38 -2.76 3.59
CA HIS A 201 24.42 -4.19 3.89
C HIS A 201 24.18 -5.05 2.64
N THR A 202 24.62 -4.56 1.47
CA THR A 202 24.40 -5.25 0.17
C THR A 202 25.04 -6.64 0.13
N GLU A 203 26.05 -6.90 0.93
CA GLU A 203 26.69 -8.21 1.09
C GLU A 203 25.77 -9.26 1.72
N LEU A 204 24.71 -8.83 2.41
CA LEU A 204 23.74 -9.72 3.06
C LEU A 204 22.62 -10.19 2.14
N HIS A 205 22.63 -9.84 0.83
CA HIS A 205 21.66 -10.38 -0.10
C HIS A 205 21.78 -11.91 -0.19
N GLN A 206 20.68 -12.61 0.10
CA GLN A 206 20.55 -14.06 -0.07
C GLN A 206 20.30 -14.43 -1.54
N ASP A 207 19.44 -13.66 -2.21
CA ASP A 207 19.16 -13.76 -3.65
C ASP A 207 19.14 -12.37 -4.27
N ASN A 208 18.41 -12.18 -5.37
CA ASN A 208 18.39 -10.87 -6.04
C ASN A 208 17.58 -9.80 -5.29
N VAL A 209 16.61 -10.22 -4.48
CA VAL A 209 15.62 -9.33 -3.84
C VAL A 209 15.71 -9.41 -2.32
N HIS A 210 15.89 -10.63 -1.80
CA HIS A 210 15.81 -10.88 -0.37
C HIS A 210 17.18 -10.82 0.30
N PHE A 211 17.15 -10.40 1.56
CA PHE A 211 18.31 -10.45 2.45
C PHE A 211 18.33 -11.73 3.27
N SER A 212 19.49 -12.10 3.76
CA SER A 212 19.69 -13.22 4.70
C SER A 212 18.91 -12.99 6.00
N GLU A 213 18.86 -14.02 6.88
CA GLU A 213 18.28 -13.87 8.22
C GLU A 213 18.93 -12.71 9.00
N GLU A 214 20.24 -12.50 8.85
CA GLU A 214 20.94 -11.37 9.47
C GLU A 214 20.46 -10.03 8.91
N GLY A 215 20.31 -9.90 7.58
CA GLY A 215 19.78 -8.69 6.94
C GLY A 215 18.33 -8.44 7.36
N ALA A 216 17.48 -9.45 7.35
CA ALA A 216 16.09 -9.35 7.80
C ALA A 216 16.00 -8.95 9.30
N ALA A 217 16.93 -9.41 10.14
CA ALA A 217 16.98 -9.00 11.55
C ALA A 217 17.34 -7.50 11.69
N ILE A 218 18.22 -6.98 10.84
CA ILE A 218 18.57 -5.55 10.80
C ILE A 218 17.36 -4.73 10.41
N GLU A 219 16.64 -5.11 9.35
CA GLU A 219 15.40 -4.48 8.89
C GLU A 219 14.32 -4.49 9.98
N GLY A 220 14.08 -5.67 10.57
CA GLY A 220 13.06 -5.85 11.61
C GLY A 220 13.33 -5.04 12.88
N LYS A 221 14.60 -4.89 13.25
CA LYS A 221 14.99 -4.04 14.38
C LYS A 221 14.64 -2.58 14.13
N GLN A 222 14.99 -2.00 12.98
CA GLN A 222 14.65 -0.63 12.63
C GLN A 222 13.13 -0.43 12.59
N ALA A 223 12.39 -1.33 11.94
CA ALA A 223 10.94 -1.29 11.90
C ALA A 223 10.32 -1.31 13.32
N ALA A 224 10.79 -2.20 14.19
CA ALA A 224 10.30 -2.31 15.57
C ALA A 224 10.61 -1.05 16.41
N GLU A 225 11.75 -0.42 16.22
CA GLU A 225 12.11 0.82 16.90
C GLU A 225 11.13 1.95 16.52
N LEU A 226 10.86 2.14 15.23
CA LEU A 226 9.90 3.14 14.74
C LEU A 226 8.46 2.83 15.20
N ILE A 227 8.04 1.57 15.18
CA ILE A 227 6.73 1.15 15.70
C ILE A 227 6.62 1.50 17.19
N ARG A 228 7.62 1.18 18.00
CA ARG A 228 7.64 1.49 19.44
C ARG A 228 7.54 2.98 19.70
N GLU A 229 8.24 3.81 18.91
CA GLU A 229 8.13 5.26 19.00
C GLU A 229 6.71 5.75 18.73
N ARG A 230 6.02 5.16 17.75
CA ARG A 230 4.64 5.53 17.40
C ARG A 230 3.64 5.08 18.45
N LEU A 231 3.83 3.94 19.07
CA LEU A 231 2.99 3.45 20.17
C LEU A 231 3.12 4.32 21.44
N GLY A 232 4.29 4.93 21.69
CA GLY A 232 4.52 5.82 22.83
C GLY A 232 4.01 7.25 22.62
N ARG A 233 3.51 7.61 21.41
CA ARG A 233 2.94 8.92 21.09
C ARG A 233 1.42 8.83 21.06
N PRO A 234 0.69 9.71 21.78
CA PRO A 234 -0.76 9.76 21.68
C PRO A 234 -1.15 10.02 20.20
N ALA A 235 -2.19 9.31 19.74
CA ALA A 235 -2.78 9.58 18.42
C ALA A 235 -3.19 11.05 18.34
N LYS A 236 -2.73 11.76 17.30
CA LYS A 236 -3.11 13.15 17.03
C LYS A 236 -4.53 13.23 16.52
#